data_0e9d9d206f2d9ceb67c0ab46113d6a73
#
_entry.id   0e9d9d206f2d9ceb67c0ab46113d6a73
#
_cell.length_a   1.000
_cell.length_b   1.000
_cell.length_c   1.000
_cell.angle_alpha   90.00
_cell.angle_beta   90.00
_cell.angle_gamma   90.00
#
_symmetry.space_group_name_H-M   'P 1'
#
loop_
_entity.id
_entity.type
_entity.pdbx_description
1 polymer ?
#
loop_
_entity_poly.entity_id
_entity_poly.type
_entity_poly.pdbx_seq_one_letter_code
_entity_poly.pdbx_strand_id
1 'polypeptide(L)'
;MKKLKSTLPNMVIVLTSISVIAGLALGYVNSITAGPIEEIKAQQLAEGIKAVLGADELTVDEPDTLENGAIRYNTDKGVAIQTTDPNGFGGKLTVLVGFNDEGFIQGYRVLETAETPGLGAKAGEWFQKGQKGDIIGKKAGNLTVMKDGGEVDAITASTITSRAFLRCVNAAYASLAENKEDAQTGASVQQCNKEEEVTNE
;
A
#
# COMPACT_ATOMS: atom_id res chain seq x y z
N MET A 1 3.58 -54.72 -6.02
CA MET A 1 2.69 -53.66 -6.54
C MET A 1 2.43 -53.98 -8.01
N LYS A 2 1.16 -54.19 -8.43
CA LYS A 2 0.82 -54.38 -9.85
C LYS A 2 1.03 -53.08 -10.59
N LYS A 3 1.98 -53.02 -11.53
CA LYS A 3 2.17 -51.89 -12.43
C LYS A 3 0.90 -51.72 -13.29
N LEU A 4 0.25 -50.59 -13.17
CA LEU A 4 -0.87 -50.22 -14.03
C LEU A 4 -0.37 -50.14 -15.49
N LYS A 5 -1.08 -50.81 -16.42
CA LYS A 5 -0.73 -50.74 -17.85
C LYS A 5 -0.85 -49.30 -18.34
N SER A 6 0.18 -48.80 -18.98
CA SER A 6 0.25 -47.46 -19.59
C SER A 6 -0.66 -47.40 -20.83
N THR A 7 -1.98 -47.31 -20.60
CA THR A 7 -2.98 -47.06 -21.67
C THR A 7 -3.49 -45.62 -21.52
N LEU A 8 -3.81 -44.96 -22.62
CA LEU A 8 -4.30 -43.58 -22.65
C LEU A 8 -5.41 -43.28 -21.62
N PRO A 9 -6.47 -44.10 -21.51
CA PRO A 9 -7.52 -43.83 -20.52
C PRO A 9 -7.02 -43.92 -19.08
N ASN A 10 -6.09 -44.81 -18.79
CA ASN A 10 -5.53 -44.97 -17.45
C ASN A 10 -4.67 -43.78 -17.03
N MET A 11 -3.92 -43.21 -17.98
CA MET A 11 -3.12 -42.01 -17.77
C MET A 11 -4.03 -40.80 -17.49
N VAL A 12 -5.12 -40.62 -18.24
CA VAL A 12 -6.09 -39.55 -18.05
C VAL A 12 -6.76 -39.66 -16.66
N ILE A 13 -7.20 -40.86 -16.28
CA ILE A 13 -7.85 -41.09 -14.96
C ILE A 13 -6.88 -40.74 -13.82
N VAL A 14 -5.63 -41.17 -13.89
CA VAL A 14 -4.63 -40.91 -12.84
C VAL A 14 -4.33 -39.40 -12.76
N LEU A 15 -4.14 -38.74 -13.89
CA LEU A 15 -3.85 -37.31 -13.93
C LEU A 15 -5.02 -36.49 -13.37
N THR A 16 -6.24 -36.81 -13.81
CA THR A 16 -7.45 -36.14 -13.31
C THR A 16 -7.65 -36.35 -11.81
N SER A 17 -7.43 -37.59 -11.32
CA SER A 17 -7.54 -37.89 -9.89
C SER A 17 -6.54 -37.06 -9.06
N ILE A 18 -5.30 -36.99 -9.48
CA ILE A 18 -4.26 -36.20 -8.80
C ILE A 18 -4.63 -34.72 -8.82
N SER A 19 -5.09 -34.19 -9.95
CA SER A 19 -5.49 -32.78 -10.09
C SER A 19 -6.68 -32.43 -9.18
N VAL A 20 -7.68 -33.30 -9.10
CA VAL A 20 -8.85 -33.11 -8.24
C VAL A 20 -8.44 -33.14 -6.76
N ILE A 21 -7.63 -34.10 -6.35
CA ILE A 21 -7.16 -34.21 -4.95
C ILE A 21 -6.32 -32.96 -4.60
N ALA A 22 -5.41 -32.54 -5.47
CA ALA A 22 -4.60 -31.34 -5.25
C ALA A 22 -5.46 -30.06 -5.18
N GLY A 23 -6.45 -29.91 -6.06
CA GLY A 23 -7.38 -28.79 -6.06
C GLY A 23 -8.22 -28.71 -4.79
N LEU A 24 -8.76 -29.84 -4.33
CA LEU A 24 -9.51 -29.92 -3.08
C LEU A 24 -8.63 -29.59 -1.86
N ALA A 25 -7.41 -30.12 -1.82
CA ALA A 25 -6.47 -29.83 -0.73
C ALA A 25 -6.11 -28.33 -0.67
N LEU A 26 -5.81 -27.72 -1.80
CA LEU A 26 -5.52 -26.28 -1.88
C LEU A 26 -6.73 -25.44 -1.48
N GLY A 27 -7.93 -25.77 -1.97
CA GLY A 27 -9.17 -25.06 -1.60
C GLY A 27 -9.47 -25.16 -0.10
N TYR A 28 -9.26 -26.32 0.49
CA TYR A 28 -9.43 -26.54 1.93
C TYR A 28 -8.44 -25.72 2.77
N VAL A 29 -7.15 -25.73 2.42
CA VAL A 29 -6.13 -24.91 3.09
C VAL A 29 -6.46 -23.43 2.97
N ASN A 30 -6.82 -22.95 1.77
CA ASN A 30 -7.20 -21.56 1.55
C ASN A 30 -8.41 -21.15 2.41
N SER A 31 -9.41 -22.02 2.54
CA SER A 31 -10.61 -21.73 3.36
C SER A 31 -10.29 -21.57 4.85
N ILE A 32 -9.34 -22.33 5.38
CA ILE A 32 -8.93 -22.23 6.79
C ILE A 32 -8.02 -21.03 7.03
N THR A 33 -7.17 -20.67 6.05
CA THR A 33 -6.15 -19.62 6.23
C THR A 33 -6.67 -18.23 5.92
N ALA A 34 -7.77 -18.08 5.18
CA ALA A 34 -8.29 -16.77 4.76
C ALA A 34 -8.65 -15.88 5.97
N GLY A 35 -9.39 -16.40 6.96
CA GLY A 35 -9.78 -15.65 8.15
C GLY A 35 -8.59 -15.11 8.97
N PRO A 36 -7.67 -15.97 9.42
CA PRO A 36 -6.46 -15.51 10.12
C PRO A 36 -5.60 -14.52 9.34
N ILE A 37 -5.55 -14.65 8.02
CA ILE A 37 -4.80 -13.69 7.17
C ILE A 37 -5.44 -12.30 7.20
N GLU A 38 -6.77 -12.20 7.15
CA GLU A 38 -7.47 -10.91 7.21
C GLU A 38 -7.28 -10.24 8.58
N GLU A 39 -7.35 -10.99 9.67
CA GLU A 39 -7.10 -10.48 11.02
C GLU A 39 -5.66 -9.92 11.15
N ILE A 40 -4.66 -10.68 10.67
CA ILE A 40 -3.27 -10.24 10.71
C ILE A 40 -3.06 -8.99 9.84
N LYS A 41 -3.68 -8.90 8.66
CA LYS A 41 -3.60 -7.71 7.80
C LYS A 41 -4.20 -6.48 8.47
N ALA A 42 -5.35 -6.64 9.14
CA ALA A 42 -5.97 -5.54 9.90
C ALA A 42 -5.09 -5.06 11.06
N GLN A 43 -4.47 -5.99 11.80
CA GLN A 43 -3.53 -5.65 12.87
C GLN A 43 -2.28 -4.95 12.32
N GLN A 44 -1.68 -5.47 11.24
CA GLN A 44 -0.51 -4.86 10.60
C GLN A 44 -0.79 -3.45 10.08
N LEU A 45 -2.01 -3.22 9.59
CA LEU A 45 -2.43 -1.89 9.15
C LEU A 45 -2.55 -0.94 10.34
N ALA A 46 -3.24 -1.33 11.42
CA ALA A 46 -3.42 -0.51 12.61
C ALA A 46 -2.06 -0.17 13.26
N GLU A 47 -1.17 -1.16 13.41
CA GLU A 47 0.20 -0.94 13.87
C GLU A 47 1.01 -0.08 12.88
N GLY A 48 0.77 -0.26 11.58
CA GLY A 48 1.38 0.51 10.52
C GLY A 48 1.05 2.00 10.64
N ILE A 49 -0.21 2.35 10.81
CA ILE A 49 -0.67 3.74 10.97
C ILE A 49 0.01 4.38 12.19
N LYS A 50 0.04 3.69 13.32
CA LYS A 50 0.76 4.16 14.52
C LYS A 50 2.24 4.39 14.27
N ALA A 51 2.89 3.44 13.62
CA ALA A 51 4.33 3.50 13.36
C ALA A 51 4.72 4.63 12.38
N VAL A 52 3.92 4.88 11.32
CA VAL A 52 4.23 5.90 10.31
C VAL A 52 3.95 7.32 10.79
N LEU A 53 3.07 7.49 11.78
CA LEU A 53 2.75 8.78 12.41
C LEU A 53 3.48 8.99 13.75
N GLY A 54 4.24 8.00 14.22
CA GLY A 54 5.05 8.08 15.42
C GLY A 54 4.24 8.27 16.72
N ALA A 55 3.04 7.67 16.82
CA ALA A 55 2.15 7.83 17.96
C ALA A 55 1.59 6.48 18.44
N ASP A 56 1.62 6.27 19.75
CA ASP A 56 1.13 5.02 20.37
C ASP A 56 -0.40 4.97 20.47
N GLU A 57 -1.05 6.13 20.67
CA GLU A 57 -2.50 6.28 20.69
C GLU A 57 -2.92 7.25 19.59
N LEU A 58 -3.81 6.78 18.70
CA LEU A 58 -4.36 7.54 17.58
C LEU A 58 -5.86 7.26 17.49
N THR A 59 -6.62 8.32 17.27
CA THR A 59 -8.00 8.19 16.78
C THR A 59 -7.93 8.13 15.27
N VAL A 60 -8.38 7.03 14.70
CA VAL A 60 -8.42 6.83 13.24
C VAL A 60 -9.87 6.96 12.81
N ASP A 61 -10.14 7.89 11.92
CA ASP A 61 -11.46 8.04 11.29
C ASP A 61 -11.77 6.88 10.35
N GLU A 62 -12.99 6.81 9.85
CA GLU A 62 -13.36 5.82 8.85
C GLU A 62 -12.47 5.97 7.60
N PRO A 63 -12.00 4.84 7.03
CA PRO A 63 -11.13 4.88 5.86
C PRO A 63 -11.88 5.43 4.63
N ASP A 64 -11.26 6.38 3.96
CA ASP A 64 -11.77 6.98 2.74
C ASP A 64 -11.05 6.38 1.52
N THR A 65 -11.82 5.81 0.60
CA THR A 65 -11.27 5.22 -0.63
C THR A 65 -11.38 6.21 -1.77
N LEU A 66 -10.25 6.65 -2.29
CA LEU A 66 -10.13 7.64 -3.34
C LEU A 66 -10.32 7.04 -4.73
N GLU A 67 -10.63 7.87 -5.73
CA GLU A 67 -10.86 7.44 -7.13
C GLU A 67 -9.65 6.71 -7.75
N ASN A 68 -8.44 7.05 -7.34
CA ASN A 68 -7.20 6.41 -7.79
C ASN A 68 -6.91 5.06 -7.09
N GLY A 69 -7.82 4.59 -6.22
CA GLY A 69 -7.68 3.35 -5.46
C GLY A 69 -6.75 3.46 -4.24
N ALA A 70 -6.29 4.65 -3.87
CA ALA A 70 -5.62 4.89 -2.62
C ALA A 70 -6.64 4.88 -1.46
N ILE A 71 -6.20 4.45 -0.28
CA ILE A 71 -7.03 4.46 0.92
C ILE A 71 -6.40 5.44 1.91
N ARG A 72 -7.19 6.41 2.34
CA ARG A 72 -6.78 7.44 3.29
C ARG A 72 -7.30 7.12 4.69
N TYR A 73 -6.46 7.33 5.67
CA TYR A 73 -6.75 7.22 7.10
C TYR A 73 -6.43 8.57 7.75
N ASN A 74 -7.46 9.35 8.06
CA ASN A 74 -7.30 10.61 8.77
C ASN A 74 -7.13 10.32 10.26
N THR A 75 -6.22 11.04 10.91
CA THR A 75 -5.96 10.91 12.34
C THR A 75 -5.74 12.28 12.97
N ASP A 76 -5.77 12.33 14.30
CA ASP A 76 -5.49 13.53 15.10
C ASP A 76 -4.05 14.05 14.99
N LYS A 77 -3.13 13.29 14.39
CA LYS A 77 -1.68 13.64 14.28
C LYS A 77 -1.14 13.69 12.85
N GLY A 78 -2.01 13.57 11.87
CA GLY A 78 -1.64 13.59 10.46
C GLY A 78 -2.48 12.62 9.64
N VAL A 79 -2.05 12.38 8.42
CA VAL A 79 -2.77 11.53 7.46
C VAL A 79 -1.88 10.37 7.04
N ALA A 80 -2.40 9.14 7.15
CA ALA A 80 -1.75 7.97 6.59
C ALA A 80 -2.48 7.56 5.31
N ILE A 81 -1.73 7.33 4.22
CA ILE A 81 -2.29 6.98 2.91
C ILE A 81 -1.67 5.68 2.44
N GLN A 82 -2.53 4.71 2.15
CA GLN A 82 -2.15 3.43 1.56
C GLN A 82 -2.28 3.51 0.05
N THR A 83 -1.21 3.17 -0.65
CA THR A 83 -1.17 3.11 -2.12
C THR A 83 -0.59 1.80 -2.60
N THR A 84 -0.92 1.44 -3.83
CA THR A 84 -0.49 0.18 -4.43
C THR A 84 0.02 0.42 -5.85
N ASP A 85 1.20 -0.14 -6.15
CA ASP A 85 1.75 -0.20 -7.51
C ASP A 85 1.84 -1.68 -7.96
N PRO A 86 1.21 -2.06 -9.08
CA PRO A 86 1.29 -3.42 -9.60
C PRO A 86 2.62 -3.74 -10.30
N ASN A 87 3.46 -2.74 -10.56
CA ASN A 87 4.66 -2.84 -11.39
C ASN A 87 5.95 -2.97 -10.56
N GLY A 88 5.91 -3.59 -9.39
CA GLY A 88 7.11 -4.07 -8.69
C GLY A 88 7.77 -5.21 -9.47
N PHE A 89 9.01 -5.56 -9.15
CA PHE A 89 9.71 -6.67 -9.80
C PHE A 89 9.05 -8.01 -9.47
N GLY A 90 8.66 -8.23 -8.22
CA GLY A 90 7.93 -9.42 -7.77
C GLY A 90 6.42 -9.33 -7.98
N GLY A 91 5.91 -8.21 -8.48
CA GLY A 91 4.48 -7.93 -8.66
C GLY A 91 3.98 -6.78 -7.79
N LYS A 92 2.80 -6.92 -7.22
CA LYS A 92 2.13 -5.91 -6.43
C LYS A 92 2.96 -5.47 -5.21
N LEU A 93 3.12 -4.17 -5.04
CA LEU A 93 3.73 -3.53 -3.87
C LEU A 93 2.72 -2.57 -3.23
N THR A 94 2.39 -2.77 -1.96
CA THR A 94 1.49 -1.90 -1.20
C THR A 94 2.27 -1.20 -0.09
N VAL A 95 2.21 0.13 -0.08
CA VAL A 95 2.93 0.98 0.86
C VAL A 95 1.96 1.89 1.60
N LEU A 96 2.14 2.00 2.90
CA LEU A 96 1.49 2.97 3.75
C LEU A 96 2.48 4.11 4.03
N VAL A 97 2.08 5.35 3.79
CA VAL A 97 2.91 6.54 3.99
C VAL A 97 2.19 7.49 4.94
N GLY A 98 2.87 7.90 5.99
CA GLY A 98 2.38 8.90 6.95
C GLY A 98 2.89 10.30 6.60
N PHE A 99 1.99 11.27 6.58
CA PHE A 99 2.29 12.68 6.34
C PHE A 99 1.87 13.53 7.54
N ASN A 100 2.65 14.57 7.80
CA ASN A 100 2.22 15.63 8.72
C ASN A 100 1.30 16.63 8.02
N ASP A 101 0.77 17.60 8.77
CA ASP A 101 -0.13 18.65 8.25
C ASP A 101 0.50 19.52 7.15
N GLU A 102 1.83 19.61 7.14
CA GLU A 102 2.60 20.37 6.14
C GLU A 102 2.88 19.55 4.87
N GLY A 103 2.60 18.23 4.88
CA GLY A 103 2.80 17.30 3.77
C GLY A 103 4.21 16.71 3.69
N PHE A 104 4.98 16.73 4.78
CA PHE A 104 6.26 16.03 4.86
C PHE A 104 6.05 14.59 5.29
N ILE A 105 6.86 13.68 4.74
CA ILE A 105 6.84 12.27 5.08
C ILE A 105 7.36 12.08 6.51
N GLN A 106 6.51 11.61 7.42
CA GLN A 106 6.89 11.25 8.79
C GLN A 106 7.46 9.84 8.88
N GLY A 107 6.86 8.93 8.13
CA GLY A 107 7.26 7.54 8.09
C GLY A 107 6.58 6.79 6.96
N TYR A 108 7.04 5.58 6.71
CA TYR A 108 6.37 4.67 5.80
C TYR A 108 6.46 3.23 6.30
N ARG A 109 5.56 2.38 5.83
CA ARG A 109 5.60 0.93 6.05
C ARG A 109 5.18 0.19 4.77
N VAL A 110 5.92 -0.84 4.41
CA VAL A 110 5.50 -1.76 3.35
C VAL A 110 4.52 -2.77 3.97
N LEU A 111 3.28 -2.77 3.49
CA LEU A 111 2.22 -3.66 3.98
C LEU A 111 2.19 -4.98 3.23
N GLU A 112 2.38 -4.94 1.90
CA GLU A 112 2.34 -6.12 1.06
C GLU A 112 3.42 -6.03 -0.02
N THR A 113 4.19 -7.10 -0.16
CA THR A 113 5.24 -7.20 -1.17
C THR A 113 5.47 -8.66 -1.55
N ALA A 114 5.67 -8.93 -2.83
CA ALA A 114 6.10 -10.22 -3.38
C ALA A 114 7.56 -10.18 -3.87
N GLU A 115 8.32 -9.20 -3.40
CA GLU A 115 9.70 -8.96 -3.82
C GLU A 115 10.67 -10.01 -3.27
N THR A 116 11.78 -10.20 -3.98
CA THR A 116 12.81 -11.16 -3.59
C THR A 116 13.46 -10.77 -2.26
N PRO A 117 13.51 -11.69 -1.27
CA PRO A 117 14.24 -11.47 -0.02
C PRO A 117 15.70 -11.09 -0.24
N GLY A 118 16.20 -10.09 0.51
CA GLY A 118 17.57 -9.59 0.39
C GLY A 118 17.81 -8.61 -0.78
N LEU A 119 16.87 -8.48 -1.70
CA LEU A 119 16.89 -7.51 -2.82
C LEU A 119 15.74 -6.50 -2.65
N GLY A 120 14.66 -6.62 -3.43
CA GLY A 120 13.52 -5.71 -3.39
C GLY A 120 12.80 -5.65 -2.05
N ALA A 121 12.75 -6.74 -1.29
CA ALA A 121 12.17 -6.78 0.06
C ALA A 121 12.87 -5.81 1.04
N LYS A 122 14.10 -5.35 0.75
CA LYS A 122 14.77 -4.28 1.53
C LYS A 122 14.07 -2.93 1.45
N ALA A 123 13.09 -2.74 0.58
CA ALA A 123 12.31 -1.50 0.50
C ALA A 123 11.68 -1.11 1.85
N GLY A 124 11.37 -2.07 2.72
CA GLY A 124 10.89 -1.81 4.08
C GLY A 124 11.86 -1.03 4.98
N GLU A 125 13.16 -1.10 4.70
CA GLU A 125 14.21 -0.50 5.54
C GLU A 125 15.05 0.55 4.79
N TRP A 126 15.23 0.39 3.47
CA TRP A 126 16.19 1.17 2.68
C TRP A 126 15.92 2.66 2.62
N PHE A 127 14.64 3.04 2.67
CA PHE A 127 14.20 4.43 2.56
C PHE A 127 13.89 5.08 3.92
N GLN A 128 14.19 4.38 5.02
CA GLN A 128 14.04 4.89 6.38
C GLN A 128 15.10 5.96 6.70
N LYS A 129 14.82 6.73 7.75
CA LYS A 129 15.69 7.81 8.23
C LYS A 129 17.12 7.34 8.47
N GLY A 130 18.07 8.06 7.89
CA GLY A 130 19.51 7.76 8.04
C GLY A 130 20.03 6.66 7.13
N GLN A 131 19.19 6.06 6.27
CA GLN A 131 19.61 5.10 5.27
C GLN A 131 19.99 5.82 3.95
N LYS A 132 20.62 5.08 3.01
CA LYS A 132 21.09 5.66 1.75
C LYS A 132 19.98 6.28 0.89
N GLY A 133 18.81 5.66 0.89
CA GLY A 133 17.65 6.13 0.14
C GLY A 133 16.68 6.97 0.98
N ASP A 134 17.10 7.54 2.10
CA ASP A 134 16.26 8.27 3.07
C ASP A 134 15.29 9.26 2.43
N ILE A 135 13.99 9.06 2.68
CA ILE A 135 12.91 9.94 2.24
C ILE A 135 12.18 10.62 3.39
N ILE A 136 12.53 10.30 4.63
CA ILE A 136 11.84 10.81 5.82
C ILE A 136 12.15 12.31 5.99
N GLY A 137 11.12 13.11 6.23
CA GLY A 137 11.24 14.56 6.31
C GLY A 137 11.35 15.25 4.96
N LYS A 138 11.27 14.52 3.84
CA LYS A 138 11.18 15.13 2.51
C LYS A 138 9.71 15.34 2.13
N LYS A 139 9.48 16.28 1.22
CA LYS A 139 8.19 16.49 0.59
C LYS A 139 8.08 15.55 -0.61
N ALA A 140 7.06 14.72 -0.64
CA ALA A 140 6.81 13.83 -1.76
C ALA A 140 6.21 14.62 -2.96
N GLY A 141 5.90 13.92 -4.05
CA GLY A 141 5.28 14.47 -5.25
C GLY A 141 6.15 14.39 -6.50
N ASN A 142 7.48 14.41 -6.34
CA ASN A 142 8.41 14.25 -7.47
C ASN A 142 9.68 13.48 -7.08
N LEU A 143 9.55 12.55 -6.12
CA LEU A 143 10.68 11.72 -5.71
C LEU A 143 10.99 10.70 -6.80
N THR A 144 12.23 10.71 -7.30
CA THR A 144 12.73 9.76 -8.29
C THR A 144 14.10 9.24 -7.88
N VAL A 145 14.50 8.10 -8.45
CA VAL A 145 15.82 7.53 -8.18
C VAL A 145 16.92 8.32 -8.90
N MET A 146 18.13 8.35 -8.32
CA MET A 146 19.29 9.05 -8.91
C MET A 146 19.58 8.64 -10.36
N LYS A 147 19.33 7.38 -10.72
CA LYS A 147 19.48 6.88 -12.10
C LYS A 147 18.55 7.56 -13.11
N ASP A 148 17.45 8.13 -12.64
CA ASP A 148 16.43 8.81 -13.45
C ASP A 148 16.51 10.34 -13.25
N GLY A 149 17.63 10.85 -12.70
CA GLY A 149 17.86 12.27 -12.45
C GLY A 149 17.28 12.80 -11.13
N GLY A 150 16.86 11.93 -10.22
CA GLY A 150 16.34 12.31 -8.91
C GLY A 150 17.40 12.30 -7.81
N GLU A 151 16.93 12.35 -6.56
CA GLU A 151 17.76 12.51 -5.36
C GLU A 151 17.80 11.25 -4.48
N VAL A 152 17.05 10.20 -4.81
CA VAL A 152 16.91 9.03 -3.96
C VAL A 152 17.80 7.91 -4.44
N ASP A 153 18.63 7.35 -3.54
CA ASP A 153 19.44 6.19 -3.84
C ASP A 153 18.57 4.94 -4.01
N ALA A 154 18.68 4.30 -5.18
CA ALA A 154 17.98 3.05 -5.44
C ALA A 154 18.60 1.88 -4.66
N ILE A 155 17.78 0.91 -4.29
CA ILE A 155 18.25 -0.35 -3.73
C ILE A 155 19.18 -1.03 -4.74
N THR A 156 20.35 -1.43 -4.31
CA THR A 156 21.33 -2.13 -5.14
C THR A 156 20.70 -3.38 -5.76
N ALA A 157 20.82 -3.53 -7.08
CA ALA A 157 20.22 -4.60 -7.88
C ALA A 157 18.67 -4.68 -7.86
N SER A 158 17.96 -3.67 -7.34
CA SER A 158 16.48 -3.63 -7.28
C SER A 158 15.91 -2.27 -7.70
N THR A 159 16.40 -1.73 -8.81
CA THR A 159 15.98 -0.41 -9.32
C THR A 159 14.48 -0.39 -9.69
N ILE A 160 13.93 -1.51 -10.20
CA ILE A 160 12.51 -1.62 -10.57
C ILE A 160 11.64 -1.47 -9.31
N THR A 161 11.96 -2.18 -8.25
CA THR A 161 11.27 -2.10 -6.96
C THR A 161 11.41 -0.71 -6.34
N SER A 162 12.58 -0.08 -6.44
CA SER A 162 12.81 1.29 -5.95
C SER A 162 11.91 2.30 -6.68
N ARG A 163 11.78 2.17 -7.99
CA ARG A 163 10.87 3.00 -8.79
C ARG A 163 9.41 2.77 -8.41
N ALA A 164 8.99 1.52 -8.23
CA ALA A 164 7.63 1.17 -7.81
C ALA A 164 7.32 1.77 -6.44
N PHE A 165 8.25 1.66 -5.49
CA PHE A 165 8.12 2.24 -4.17
C PHE A 165 7.95 3.77 -4.22
N LEU A 166 8.78 4.48 -4.97
CA LEU A 166 8.69 5.93 -5.10
C LEU A 166 7.42 6.37 -5.85
N ARG A 167 6.92 5.57 -6.80
CA ARG A 167 5.60 5.83 -7.42
C ARG A 167 4.47 5.72 -6.39
N CYS A 168 4.50 4.71 -5.50
CA CYS A 168 3.56 4.63 -4.38
C CYS A 168 3.62 5.88 -3.50
N VAL A 169 4.81 6.32 -3.11
CA VAL A 169 5.00 7.50 -2.26
C VAL A 169 4.49 8.78 -2.94
N ASN A 170 4.79 8.97 -4.22
CA ASN A 170 4.31 10.12 -4.99
C ASN A 170 2.79 10.09 -5.19
N ALA A 171 2.21 8.91 -5.44
CA ALA A 171 0.76 8.73 -5.56
C ALA A 171 0.05 9.03 -4.23
N ALA A 172 0.62 8.60 -3.11
CA ALA A 172 0.10 8.94 -1.79
C ALA A 172 0.10 10.47 -1.55
N TYR A 173 1.17 11.15 -1.96
CA TYR A 173 1.23 12.61 -1.83
C TYR A 173 0.22 13.33 -2.75
N ALA A 174 0.03 12.87 -3.98
CA ALA A 174 -1.00 13.41 -4.87
C ALA A 174 -2.39 13.29 -4.24
N SER A 175 -2.70 12.13 -3.65
CA SER A 175 -3.96 11.90 -2.93
C SER A 175 -4.12 12.78 -1.69
N LEU A 176 -3.03 13.22 -1.06
CA LEU A 176 -3.07 14.19 0.04
C LEU A 176 -3.43 15.59 -0.45
N ALA A 177 -2.95 15.98 -1.65
CA ALA A 177 -3.18 17.30 -2.23
C ALA A 177 -4.64 17.49 -2.68
N GLU A 178 -5.26 16.47 -3.28
CA GLU A 178 -6.67 16.49 -3.72
C GLU A 178 -7.63 16.90 -2.60
N ASN A 179 -7.38 16.46 -1.35
CA ASN A 179 -8.23 16.79 -0.21
C ASN A 179 -8.16 18.26 0.24
N LYS A 180 -7.05 18.97 -0.02
CA LYS A 180 -6.92 20.38 0.36
C LYS A 180 -7.74 21.29 -0.57
N GLU A 181 -7.97 20.86 -1.80
CA GLU A 181 -8.80 21.59 -2.75
C GLU A 181 -10.29 21.41 -2.47
N ASP A 182 -10.73 20.18 -2.15
CA ASP A 182 -12.12 19.87 -1.81
C ASP A 182 -12.55 20.53 -0.49
N ALA A 183 -11.69 20.57 0.51
CA ALA A 183 -11.97 21.23 1.78
C ALA A 183 -12.10 22.75 1.64
N GLN A 184 -11.37 23.39 0.71
CA GLN A 184 -11.51 24.81 0.42
C GLN A 184 -12.78 25.13 -0.38
N THR A 185 -13.16 24.25 -1.31
CA THR A 185 -14.38 24.42 -2.13
C THR A 185 -15.63 24.21 -1.28
N GLY A 186 -15.64 23.23 -0.37
CA GLY A 186 -16.75 22.99 0.56
C GLY A 186 -17.00 24.13 1.56
N ALA A 187 -15.93 24.78 2.05
CA ALA A 187 -16.05 25.90 2.98
C ALA A 187 -16.63 27.16 2.30
N SER A 188 -16.32 27.39 1.03
CA SER A 188 -16.85 28.53 0.28
C SER A 188 -18.36 28.37 -0.06
N VAL A 189 -18.84 27.15 -0.26
CA VAL A 189 -20.27 26.90 -0.50
C VAL A 189 -21.12 27.10 0.78
N GLN A 190 -20.59 26.79 1.95
CA GLN A 190 -21.29 27.04 3.22
C GLN A 190 -21.36 28.52 3.59
N GLN A 191 -20.37 29.33 3.21
CA GLN A 191 -20.43 30.78 3.41
C GLN A 191 -21.43 31.48 2.49
N CYS A 192 -21.55 31.05 1.22
CA CYS A 192 -22.51 31.61 0.27
C CYS A 192 -23.97 31.37 0.71
N ASN A 193 -24.29 30.21 1.26
CA ASN A 193 -25.65 29.90 1.74
C ASN A 193 -26.03 30.64 3.04
N LYS A 194 -25.05 31.13 3.82
CA LYS A 194 -25.34 31.93 5.02
C LYS A 194 -25.60 33.41 4.72
N GLU A 195 -25.06 33.95 3.63
CA GLU A 195 -25.29 35.34 3.23
C GLU A 195 -26.63 35.53 2.52
N GLU A 196 -27.18 34.51 1.85
CA GLU A 196 -28.51 34.57 1.21
C GLU A 196 -29.69 34.48 2.22
N GLU A 197 -29.52 33.87 3.39
CA GLU A 197 -30.57 33.78 4.42
C GLU A 197 -30.73 35.09 5.23
N VAL A 198 -29.75 35.99 5.21
CA VAL A 198 -29.77 37.24 6.01
C VAL A 198 -30.39 38.42 5.23
N THR A 199 -30.66 38.29 3.91
CA THR A 199 -31.19 39.38 3.08
C THR A 199 -32.68 39.27 2.80
N ASN A 200 -33.41 38.30 3.39
CA ASN A 200 -34.86 38.11 3.18
C ASN A 200 -35.69 38.25 4.46
N GLU A 201 -35.28 39.08 5.45
CA GLU A 201 -36.15 39.56 6.54
C GLU A 201 -36.34 41.09 6.50
#